data_692f8ede09f7d9f03a17e0fe4c12cf5b
#
_entry.id   692f8ede09f7d9f03a17e0fe4c12cf5b
#
_cell.length_a   1.000
_cell.length_b   1.000
_cell.length_c   1.000
_cell.angle_alpha   90.00
_cell.angle_beta   90.00
_cell.angle_gamma   90.00
#
_symmetry.space_group_name_H-M   'P 1'
#
loop_
_entity.id
_entity.type
_entity.pdbx_description
1 polymer ?
#
loop_
_entity_poly.entity_id
_entity_poly.type
_entity_poly.pdbx_seq_one_letter_code
_entity_poly.pdbx_strand_id
1 'polypeptide(L)'
;MKDRQEYFAVIQDLAQTIQAATIYPENHQRIQQLFARLHKRIGQMTSSIGTLHIGIIGDHFVVDEFPFLEMNPALRKLLGEIREKGIEKFSIRDGLTYGELKRFVHFLATGRDDAQEARFESIDYGTIQSLREDSIAVAQEESPLSRSHLLFGAAKVLSDLLKAIAQGTGNSVAEARDIVVSIMKGIRQDAHLFHRLMQMQSHDDYTVTHSLNVSAIVMAQAASLDLPESQIQEIGLAAMLHDVGKEMIPSEILQKPGKIDPSEFATMAQHPVLGAKALRKMDCGSDLPVIVSFEHHMKYDGSGYPKIPSWGPLHPVSYMTQIADVYDALRTYRPYRDSLDIKTTLSIMEKGRGTEFEPNLYDNFLRAVLADQAGAGA
;
A
#
# COMPACT_ATOMS: atom_id res chain seq x y z
N MET A 1 -7.53 2.61 -15.08
CA MET A 1 -8.87 2.63 -14.43
C MET A 1 -9.82 1.53 -14.91
N LYS A 2 -9.83 1.14 -16.22
CA LYS A 2 -10.64 0.00 -16.68
C LYS A 2 -10.24 -1.31 -16.01
N ASP A 3 -8.95 -1.59 -15.90
CA ASP A 3 -8.45 -2.88 -15.41
C ASP A 3 -8.85 -3.18 -13.96
N ARG A 4 -8.77 -2.21 -13.04
CA ARG A 4 -9.13 -2.43 -11.62
C ARG A 4 -10.60 -2.82 -11.42
N GLN A 5 -11.51 -2.23 -12.19
CA GLN A 5 -12.93 -2.59 -12.13
C GLN A 5 -13.19 -4.00 -12.65
N GLU A 6 -12.41 -4.46 -13.64
CA GLU A 6 -12.51 -5.82 -14.17
C GLU A 6 -12.00 -6.84 -13.16
N TYR A 7 -10.88 -6.60 -12.48
CA TYR A 7 -10.37 -7.44 -11.39
C TYR A 7 -11.37 -7.54 -10.23
N PHE A 8 -11.94 -6.41 -9.81
CA PHE A 8 -12.96 -6.39 -8.77
C PHE A 8 -14.19 -7.21 -9.16
N ALA A 9 -14.61 -7.11 -10.41
CA ALA A 9 -15.74 -7.86 -10.92
C ALA A 9 -15.49 -9.38 -10.96
N VAL A 10 -14.25 -9.84 -11.17
CA VAL A 10 -13.90 -11.28 -11.08
C VAL A 10 -14.11 -11.79 -9.66
N ILE A 11 -13.59 -11.10 -8.65
CA ILE A 11 -13.72 -11.52 -7.24
C ILE A 11 -15.18 -11.49 -6.79
N GLN A 12 -15.95 -10.48 -7.22
CA GLN A 12 -17.38 -10.43 -6.91
C GLN A 12 -18.15 -11.58 -7.58
N ASP A 13 -17.86 -11.87 -8.86
CA ASP A 13 -18.49 -12.98 -9.57
C ASP A 13 -18.10 -14.33 -8.96
N LEU A 14 -16.85 -14.48 -8.53
CA LEU A 14 -16.39 -15.68 -7.82
C LEU A 14 -17.15 -15.86 -6.50
N ALA A 15 -17.23 -14.82 -5.67
CA ALA A 15 -17.97 -14.89 -4.40
C ALA A 15 -19.45 -15.21 -4.59
N GLN A 16 -20.11 -14.57 -5.57
CA GLN A 16 -21.50 -14.85 -5.89
C GLN A 16 -21.70 -16.29 -6.40
N THR A 17 -20.77 -16.79 -7.21
CA THR A 17 -20.85 -18.15 -7.76
C THR A 17 -20.64 -19.21 -6.68
N ILE A 18 -19.67 -19.01 -5.77
CA ILE A 18 -19.45 -19.93 -4.63
C ILE A 18 -20.67 -19.91 -3.71
N GLN A 19 -21.19 -18.74 -3.34
CA GLN A 19 -22.39 -18.66 -2.51
C GLN A 19 -23.60 -19.31 -3.19
N ALA A 20 -23.76 -19.16 -4.49
CA ALA A 20 -24.84 -19.81 -5.21
C ALA A 20 -24.66 -21.34 -5.27
N ALA A 21 -23.42 -21.83 -5.39
CA ALA A 21 -23.10 -23.26 -5.43
C ALA A 21 -23.42 -23.98 -4.11
N THR A 22 -23.45 -23.27 -2.98
CA THR A 22 -23.89 -23.85 -1.69
C THR A 22 -25.40 -23.95 -1.56
N ILE A 23 -26.18 -23.18 -2.35
CA ILE A 23 -27.62 -23.05 -2.19
C ILE A 23 -28.40 -23.77 -3.31
N TYR A 24 -27.92 -23.67 -4.54
CA TYR A 24 -28.63 -24.16 -5.73
C TYR A 24 -28.01 -25.44 -6.28
N PRO A 25 -28.83 -26.40 -6.77
CA PRO A 25 -28.32 -27.54 -7.49
C PRO A 25 -27.70 -27.10 -8.82
N GLU A 26 -26.74 -27.87 -9.33
CA GLU A 26 -25.94 -27.51 -10.52
C GLU A 26 -26.77 -27.25 -11.79
N ASN A 27 -27.94 -27.89 -11.93
CA ASN A 27 -28.82 -27.72 -13.07
C ASN A 27 -29.72 -26.47 -12.98
N HIS A 28 -29.65 -25.70 -11.88
CA HIS A 28 -30.46 -24.50 -11.73
C HIS A 28 -29.97 -23.38 -12.67
N GLN A 29 -30.89 -22.75 -13.39
CA GLN A 29 -30.58 -21.74 -14.40
C GLN A 29 -29.67 -20.59 -13.89
N ARG A 30 -29.92 -20.12 -12.67
CA ARG A 30 -29.18 -19.01 -12.05
C ARG A 30 -27.71 -19.33 -11.85
N ILE A 31 -27.39 -20.54 -11.37
CA ILE A 31 -26.01 -20.92 -11.13
C ILE A 31 -25.26 -21.15 -12.45
N GLN A 32 -25.93 -21.70 -13.46
CA GLN A 32 -25.36 -21.85 -14.79
C GLN A 32 -24.98 -20.50 -15.42
N GLN A 33 -25.83 -19.47 -15.23
CA GLN A 33 -25.54 -18.11 -15.67
C GLN A 33 -24.34 -17.51 -14.95
N LEU A 34 -24.24 -17.72 -13.62
CA LEU A 34 -23.10 -17.22 -12.83
C LEU A 34 -21.79 -17.89 -13.27
N PHE A 35 -21.77 -19.21 -13.43
CA PHE A 35 -20.60 -19.92 -13.96
C PHE A 35 -20.19 -19.46 -15.33
N ALA A 36 -21.15 -19.29 -16.26
CA ALA A 36 -20.87 -18.84 -17.62
C ALA A 36 -20.27 -17.41 -17.63
N ARG A 37 -20.79 -16.52 -16.78
CA ARG A 37 -20.28 -15.17 -16.64
C ARG A 37 -18.87 -15.15 -16.06
N LEU A 38 -18.63 -15.89 -14.97
CA LEU A 38 -17.33 -15.99 -14.32
C LEU A 38 -16.29 -16.59 -15.27
N HIS A 39 -16.62 -17.70 -15.94
CA HIS A 39 -15.72 -18.37 -16.91
C HIS A 39 -15.33 -17.44 -18.06
N LYS A 40 -16.33 -16.74 -18.65
CA LYS A 40 -16.07 -15.77 -19.71
C LYS A 40 -15.14 -14.65 -19.26
N ARG A 41 -15.36 -14.11 -18.06
CA ARG A 41 -14.57 -12.99 -17.52
C ARG A 41 -13.13 -13.43 -17.22
N ILE A 42 -12.94 -14.57 -16.56
CA ILE A 42 -11.61 -15.11 -16.30
C ILE A 42 -10.90 -15.39 -17.64
N GLY A 43 -11.55 -16.05 -18.61
CA GLY A 43 -10.94 -16.33 -19.90
C GLY A 43 -10.52 -15.06 -20.66
N GLN A 44 -11.32 -14.00 -20.63
CA GLN A 44 -10.96 -12.71 -21.25
C GLN A 44 -9.73 -12.08 -20.59
N MET A 45 -9.59 -12.21 -19.28
CA MET A 45 -8.44 -11.68 -18.56
C MET A 45 -7.20 -12.52 -18.80
N THR A 46 -7.28 -13.84 -18.62
CA THR A 46 -6.12 -14.74 -18.78
C THR A 46 -5.59 -14.75 -20.20
N SER A 47 -6.46 -14.62 -21.23
CA SER A 47 -6.01 -14.46 -22.61
C SER A 47 -5.23 -13.17 -22.86
N SER A 48 -5.41 -12.14 -22.03
CA SER A 48 -4.67 -10.86 -22.12
C SER A 48 -3.37 -10.85 -21.30
N ILE A 49 -3.41 -11.42 -20.07
CA ILE A 49 -2.31 -11.34 -19.11
C ILE A 49 -1.58 -12.66 -18.90
N GLY A 50 -2.03 -13.76 -19.52
CA GLY A 50 -1.49 -15.11 -19.39
C GLY A 50 -1.97 -15.83 -18.14
N THR A 51 -1.76 -15.26 -16.98
CA THR A 51 -2.11 -15.86 -15.66
C THR A 51 -2.74 -14.80 -14.76
N LEU A 52 -3.87 -15.12 -14.16
CA LEU A 52 -4.54 -14.32 -13.15
C LEU A 52 -4.17 -14.86 -11.77
N HIS A 53 -3.60 -14.02 -10.92
CA HIS A 53 -3.20 -14.37 -9.56
C HIS A 53 -4.16 -13.76 -8.55
N ILE A 54 -4.64 -14.58 -7.60
CA ILE A 54 -5.52 -14.15 -6.51
C ILE A 54 -4.91 -14.62 -5.20
N GLY A 55 -4.61 -13.67 -4.32
CA GLY A 55 -4.05 -13.93 -2.99
C GLY A 55 -4.93 -13.38 -1.89
N ILE A 56 -4.74 -13.88 -0.67
CA ILE A 56 -5.36 -13.40 0.56
C ILE A 56 -4.25 -12.88 1.46
N ILE A 57 -4.28 -11.57 1.75
CA ILE A 57 -3.29 -10.93 2.58
C ILE A 57 -4.02 -10.15 3.68
N GLY A 58 -3.73 -10.46 4.95
CA GLY A 58 -4.55 -9.91 6.03
C GLY A 58 -6.04 -10.20 5.74
N ASP A 59 -6.93 -9.28 5.95
CA ASP A 59 -8.37 -9.44 5.74
C ASP A 59 -8.84 -8.99 4.35
N HIS A 60 -7.96 -9.06 3.34
CA HIS A 60 -8.24 -8.56 2.00
C HIS A 60 -7.85 -9.55 0.90
N PHE A 61 -8.59 -9.49 -0.21
CA PHE A 61 -8.16 -10.10 -1.46
C PHE A 61 -7.19 -9.20 -2.21
N VAL A 62 -6.21 -9.81 -2.85
CA VAL A 62 -5.30 -9.17 -3.79
C VAL A 62 -5.41 -9.92 -5.12
N VAL A 63 -5.68 -9.22 -6.21
CA VAL A 63 -5.73 -9.80 -7.56
C VAL A 63 -4.62 -9.19 -8.38
N ASP A 64 -3.69 -10.03 -8.79
CA ASP A 64 -2.39 -9.60 -9.33
C ASP A 64 -1.71 -8.61 -8.38
N GLU A 65 -1.64 -7.33 -8.75
CA GLU A 65 -1.05 -6.27 -7.93
C GLU A 65 -2.10 -5.35 -7.28
N PHE A 66 -3.41 -5.63 -7.48
CA PHE A 66 -4.48 -4.76 -6.98
C PHE A 66 -5.13 -5.30 -5.71
N PRO A 67 -4.94 -4.63 -4.57
CA PRO A 67 -5.66 -4.95 -3.35
C PRO A 67 -7.10 -4.49 -3.39
N PHE A 68 -8.01 -5.32 -2.88
CA PHE A 68 -9.42 -5.01 -2.71
C PHE A 68 -9.71 -4.74 -1.24
N LEU A 69 -9.79 -3.47 -0.92
CA LEU A 69 -10.00 -2.96 0.43
C LEU A 69 -11.49 -2.86 0.78
N GLU A 70 -12.36 -2.73 -0.24
CA GLU A 70 -13.81 -2.73 -0.05
C GLU A 70 -14.34 -4.16 0.09
N MET A 71 -14.34 -4.65 1.32
CA MET A 71 -14.80 -5.99 1.67
C MET A 71 -16.26 -5.95 2.09
N ASN A 72 -17.17 -6.22 1.14
CA ASN A 72 -18.57 -6.44 1.46
C ASN A 72 -18.77 -7.76 2.25
N PRO A 73 -19.93 -8.00 2.90
CA PRO A 73 -20.15 -9.20 3.70
C PRO A 73 -19.93 -10.52 2.94
N ALA A 74 -20.24 -10.57 1.64
CA ALA A 74 -20.04 -11.77 0.82
C ALA A 74 -18.54 -12.06 0.60
N LEU A 75 -17.74 -11.03 0.35
CA LEU A 75 -16.29 -11.16 0.20
C LEU A 75 -15.60 -11.54 1.52
N ARG A 76 -16.02 -10.97 2.64
CA ARG A 76 -15.53 -11.35 3.98
C ARG A 76 -15.82 -12.82 4.30
N LYS A 77 -17.03 -13.28 3.97
CA LYS A 77 -17.41 -14.68 4.14
C LYS A 77 -16.55 -15.60 3.26
N LEU A 78 -16.41 -15.26 1.98
CA LEU A 78 -15.56 -16.01 1.05
C LEU A 78 -14.12 -16.10 1.54
N LEU A 79 -13.56 -15.00 2.03
CA LEU A 79 -12.20 -14.95 2.57
C LEU A 79 -12.03 -15.91 3.76
N GLY A 80 -12.99 -15.92 4.70
CA GLY A 80 -13.00 -16.87 5.82
C GLY A 80 -13.05 -18.33 5.35
N GLU A 81 -13.95 -18.66 4.41
CA GLU A 81 -14.12 -20.00 3.86
C GLU A 81 -12.86 -20.52 3.13
N ILE A 82 -12.15 -19.64 2.42
CA ILE A 82 -10.89 -19.98 1.73
C ILE A 82 -9.77 -20.20 2.74
N ARG A 83 -9.66 -19.36 3.77
CA ARG A 83 -8.67 -19.50 4.85
C ARG A 83 -8.84 -20.77 5.68
N GLU A 84 -10.07 -21.14 6.01
CA GLU A 84 -10.36 -22.37 6.76
C GLU A 84 -9.85 -23.62 6.02
N LYS A 85 -9.68 -23.52 4.68
CA LYS A 85 -9.11 -24.58 3.83
C LYS A 85 -7.59 -24.50 3.70
N GLY A 86 -6.94 -23.57 4.40
CA GLY A 86 -5.49 -23.37 4.30
C GLY A 86 -5.04 -22.79 2.96
N ILE A 87 -5.94 -22.17 2.19
CA ILE A 87 -5.61 -21.56 0.91
C ILE A 87 -5.35 -20.07 1.14
N GLU A 88 -4.18 -19.60 0.76
CA GLU A 88 -3.80 -18.20 0.84
C GLU A 88 -3.60 -17.59 -0.55
N LYS A 89 -3.40 -18.42 -1.56
CA LYS A 89 -3.29 -17.99 -2.96
C LYS A 89 -3.84 -19.03 -3.92
N PHE A 90 -4.31 -18.56 -5.08
CA PHE A 90 -4.54 -19.39 -6.26
C PHE A 90 -4.25 -18.60 -7.53
N SER A 91 -3.80 -19.29 -8.55
CA SER A 91 -3.44 -18.72 -9.86
C SER A 91 -4.19 -19.45 -10.95
N ILE A 92 -4.75 -18.71 -11.88
CA ILE A 92 -5.54 -19.28 -12.98
C ILE A 92 -4.84 -18.92 -14.30
N ARG A 93 -4.37 -19.96 -15.01
CA ARG A 93 -3.72 -19.80 -16.33
C ARG A 93 -4.74 -19.73 -17.44
N ASP A 94 -4.32 -19.20 -18.58
CA ASP A 94 -5.10 -19.28 -19.82
C ASP A 94 -5.37 -20.75 -20.18
N GLY A 95 -6.52 -20.98 -20.82
CA GLY A 95 -6.99 -22.34 -21.14
C GLY A 95 -7.91 -22.97 -20.09
N LEU A 96 -8.32 -22.23 -19.03
CA LEU A 96 -9.28 -22.72 -18.04
C LEU A 96 -10.56 -23.25 -18.70
N THR A 97 -10.87 -24.52 -18.50
CA THR A 97 -12.12 -25.11 -19.01
C THR A 97 -13.30 -24.84 -18.08
N TYR A 98 -14.50 -24.78 -18.65
CA TYR A 98 -15.73 -24.60 -17.86
C TYR A 98 -15.94 -25.69 -16.82
N GLY A 99 -15.58 -26.94 -17.13
CA GLY A 99 -15.67 -28.08 -16.22
C GLY A 99 -14.67 -27.97 -15.04
N GLU A 100 -13.47 -27.47 -15.32
CA GLU A 100 -12.44 -27.27 -14.31
C GLU A 100 -12.84 -26.14 -13.33
N LEU A 101 -13.36 -25.03 -13.86
CA LEU A 101 -13.90 -23.95 -13.03
C LEU A 101 -15.01 -24.43 -12.11
N LYS A 102 -15.93 -25.27 -12.60
CA LYS A 102 -16.99 -25.85 -11.77
C LYS A 102 -16.43 -26.67 -10.62
N ARG A 103 -15.49 -27.58 -10.91
CA ARG A 103 -14.83 -28.39 -9.88
C ARG A 103 -14.13 -27.52 -8.83
N PHE A 104 -13.42 -26.47 -9.27
CA PHE A 104 -12.71 -25.56 -8.38
C PHE A 104 -13.67 -24.76 -7.49
N VAL A 105 -14.72 -24.19 -8.05
CA VAL A 105 -15.75 -23.48 -7.27
C VAL A 105 -16.42 -24.43 -6.28
N HIS A 106 -16.73 -25.67 -6.67
CA HIS A 106 -17.31 -26.65 -5.78
C HIS A 106 -16.36 -27.03 -4.63
N PHE A 107 -15.06 -27.21 -4.94
CA PHE A 107 -14.02 -27.40 -3.94
C PHE A 107 -13.95 -26.24 -2.95
N LEU A 108 -13.99 -24.99 -3.44
CA LEU A 108 -14.02 -23.82 -2.57
C LEU A 108 -15.30 -23.72 -1.74
N ALA A 109 -16.45 -24.15 -2.26
CA ALA A 109 -17.72 -24.11 -1.57
C ALA A 109 -17.87 -25.16 -0.47
N THR A 110 -17.41 -26.40 -0.72
CA THR A 110 -17.70 -27.55 0.16
C THR A 110 -16.50 -28.04 0.96
N GLY A 111 -15.28 -27.72 0.53
CA GLY A 111 -14.06 -28.27 1.14
C GLY A 111 -13.88 -29.77 0.92
N ARG A 112 -14.76 -30.40 0.18
CA ARG A 112 -14.69 -31.82 -0.16
C ARG A 112 -14.17 -31.96 -1.57
N ASP A 113 -13.06 -32.65 -1.71
CA ASP A 113 -12.67 -33.26 -2.96
C ASP A 113 -12.80 -34.77 -2.76
N ASP A 114 -13.46 -35.45 -3.67
CA ASP A 114 -13.62 -36.91 -3.66
C ASP A 114 -12.32 -37.67 -4.03
N ALA A 115 -11.24 -36.94 -4.26
CA ALA A 115 -9.91 -37.46 -4.53
C ALA A 115 -8.84 -36.72 -3.73
N GLN A 116 -8.07 -37.44 -2.96
CA GLN A 116 -6.82 -37.02 -2.34
C GLN A 116 -5.96 -36.23 -3.37
N GLU A 117 -5.79 -34.90 -3.19
CA GLU A 117 -5.13 -33.97 -4.08
C GLU A 117 -5.93 -33.60 -5.34
N ALA A 118 -6.81 -32.58 -5.24
CA ALA A 118 -7.43 -31.95 -6.41
C ALA A 118 -6.35 -31.29 -7.29
N ARG A 119 -5.91 -32.03 -8.32
CA ARG A 119 -5.04 -31.45 -9.37
C ARG A 119 -5.91 -30.79 -10.43
N PHE A 120 -5.73 -29.50 -10.57
CA PHE A 120 -6.29 -28.71 -11.66
C PHE A 120 -5.20 -28.50 -12.72
N GLU A 121 -5.58 -28.49 -13.99
CA GLU A 121 -4.62 -28.29 -15.09
C GLU A 121 -4.24 -26.80 -15.24
N SER A 122 -5.25 -25.93 -15.09
CA SER A 122 -5.08 -24.48 -15.27
C SER A 122 -5.12 -23.70 -13.95
N ILE A 123 -5.33 -24.34 -12.81
CA ILE A 123 -5.42 -23.69 -11.50
C ILE A 123 -4.41 -24.27 -10.53
N ASP A 124 -3.54 -23.43 -10.00
CA ASP A 124 -2.65 -23.75 -8.87
C ASP A 124 -3.15 -23.04 -7.63
N TYR A 125 -3.13 -23.70 -6.47
CA TYR A 125 -3.49 -23.10 -5.19
C TYR A 125 -2.60 -23.62 -4.05
N GLY A 126 -2.51 -22.86 -2.97
CA GLY A 126 -1.69 -23.24 -1.81
C GLY A 126 -1.51 -22.11 -0.81
N THR A 127 -0.55 -22.29 0.07
CA THR A 127 -0.15 -21.27 1.05
C THR A 127 0.84 -20.31 0.42
N ILE A 128 0.82 -19.08 0.93
CA ILE A 128 1.89 -18.13 0.70
C ILE A 128 2.92 -18.40 1.79
N GLN A 129 4.10 -18.89 1.40
CA GLN A 129 5.18 -19.04 2.37
C GLN A 129 5.45 -17.66 2.99
N SER A 130 5.16 -17.55 4.28
CA SER A 130 5.44 -16.32 5.01
C SER A 130 6.94 -16.03 4.91
N LEU A 131 7.29 -14.77 4.71
CA LEU A 131 8.64 -14.24 4.82
C LEU A 131 9.14 -14.40 6.27
N ARG A 132 9.32 -15.61 6.75
CA ARG A 132 10.10 -15.90 7.94
C ARG A 132 11.50 -16.25 7.48
N GLU A 133 12.44 -15.40 7.84
CA GLU A 133 13.91 -15.52 7.92
C GLU A 133 14.69 -16.16 6.75
N ASP A 134 14.14 -17.08 5.97
CA ASP A 134 14.83 -17.72 4.84
C ASP A 134 14.45 -17.14 3.46
N SER A 135 13.52 -16.21 3.38
CA SER A 135 12.92 -15.73 2.11
C SER A 135 13.70 -14.63 1.41
N ILE A 136 14.77 -14.12 2.01
CA ILE A 136 15.69 -13.19 1.34
C ILE A 136 16.45 -13.89 0.20
N ALA A 137 16.53 -15.21 0.23
CA ALA A 137 17.26 -16.01 -0.78
C ALA A 137 16.39 -16.50 -1.96
N VAL A 138 15.06 -16.40 -1.91
CA VAL A 138 14.13 -16.97 -2.93
C VAL A 138 13.44 -15.88 -3.77
N ALA A 139 13.95 -14.66 -3.79
CA ALA A 139 13.45 -13.58 -4.64
C ALA A 139 13.82 -13.76 -6.14
N GLN A 140 13.77 -14.99 -6.67
CA GLN A 140 14.03 -15.26 -8.10
C GLN A 140 12.78 -15.61 -8.92
N GLU A 141 11.60 -15.70 -8.30
CA GLU A 141 10.34 -15.76 -9.05
C GLU A 141 9.53 -14.49 -8.79
N GLU A 142 9.65 -13.54 -9.69
CA GLU A 142 8.94 -12.25 -9.70
C GLU A 142 7.47 -12.42 -10.10
N SER A 143 6.64 -12.98 -9.22
CA SER A 143 5.19 -12.92 -9.46
C SER A 143 4.60 -11.59 -8.96
N PRO A 144 3.58 -11.03 -9.62
CA PRO A 144 2.87 -9.83 -9.15
C PRO A 144 2.35 -9.96 -7.72
N LEU A 145 1.94 -11.17 -7.30
CA LEU A 145 1.51 -11.49 -5.94
C LEU A 145 2.64 -11.37 -4.91
N SER A 146 3.87 -11.75 -5.25
CA SER A 146 5.00 -11.63 -4.32
C SER A 146 5.28 -10.19 -3.96
N ARG A 147 5.11 -9.27 -4.91
CA ARG A 147 5.32 -7.81 -4.70
C ARG A 147 4.20 -7.19 -3.88
N SER A 148 2.95 -7.49 -4.20
CA SER A 148 1.80 -7.04 -3.41
C SER A 148 1.85 -7.59 -1.98
N HIS A 149 2.35 -8.82 -1.81
CA HIS A 149 2.56 -9.46 -0.52
C HIS A 149 3.58 -8.71 0.34
N LEU A 150 4.71 -8.31 -0.27
CA LEU A 150 5.73 -7.50 0.40
C LEU A 150 5.15 -6.18 0.92
N LEU A 151 4.36 -5.49 0.09
CA LEU A 151 3.79 -4.19 0.46
C LEU A 151 2.69 -4.30 1.53
N PHE A 152 1.84 -5.32 1.45
CA PHE A 152 0.80 -5.56 2.47
C PHE A 152 1.38 -6.08 3.79
N GLY A 153 2.33 -7.00 3.72
CA GLY A 153 3.09 -7.45 4.89
C GLY A 153 3.78 -6.26 5.57
N ALA A 154 4.42 -5.40 4.76
CA ALA A 154 5.05 -4.18 5.22
C ALA A 154 4.04 -3.21 5.87
N ALA A 155 2.86 -3.02 5.29
CA ALA A 155 1.84 -2.14 5.84
C ALA A 155 1.36 -2.62 7.21
N LYS A 156 1.10 -3.91 7.38
CA LYS A 156 0.70 -4.47 8.67
C LYS A 156 1.79 -4.33 9.73
N VAL A 157 3.02 -4.71 9.38
CA VAL A 157 4.18 -4.58 10.28
C VAL A 157 4.38 -3.13 10.69
N LEU A 158 4.29 -2.19 9.74
CA LEU A 158 4.41 -0.77 10.01
C LEU A 158 3.27 -0.26 10.92
N SER A 159 2.03 -0.67 10.67
CA SER A 159 0.88 -0.31 11.54
C SER A 159 1.11 -0.75 12.98
N ASP A 160 1.50 -2.00 13.19
CA ASP A 160 1.76 -2.54 14.51
C ASP A 160 2.93 -1.82 15.19
N LEU A 161 3.99 -1.50 14.44
CA LEU A 161 5.15 -0.75 14.93
C LEU A 161 4.78 0.69 15.33
N LEU A 162 4.04 1.43 14.49
CA LEU A 162 3.62 2.81 14.79
C LEU A 162 2.79 2.86 16.08
N LYS A 163 1.88 1.91 16.27
CA LYS A 163 1.11 1.75 17.51
C LYS A 163 2.01 1.43 18.71
N ALA A 164 2.97 0.54 18.57
CA ALA A 164 3.91 0.19 19.63
C ALA A 164 4.79 1.39 20.04
N ILE A 165 5.25 2.18 19.07
CA ILE A 165 5.99 3.43 19.33
C ILE A 165 5.11 4.42 20.09
N ALA A 166 3.88 4.65 19.64
CA ALA A 166 2.95 5.58 20.28
C ALA A 166 2.59 5.17 21.72
N GLN A 167 2.47 3.88 21.97
CA GLN A 167 2.21 3.31 23.31
C GLN A 167 3.46 3.22 24.20
N GLY A 168 4.65 3.44 23.64
CA GLY A 168 5.91 3.29 24.35
C GLY A 168 6.24 1.84 24.72
N THR A 169 5.68 0.86 24.01
CA THR A 169 5.90 -0.58 24.23
C THR A 169 7.02 -1.15 23.35
N GLY A 170 7.42 -0.44 22.29
CA GLY A 170 8.56 -0.77 21.45
C GLY A 170 9.83 -0.07 21.91
N ASN A 171 11.00 -0.61 21.55
CA ASN A 171 12.33 -0.05 21.81
C ASN A 171 13.25 -0.05 20.59
N SER A 172 12.80 -0.54 19.45
CA SER A 172 13.57 -0.58 18.20
C SER A 172 12.68 -0.28 17.00
N VAL A 173 13.30 0.19 15.92
CA VAL A 173 12.67 0.43 14.61
C VAL A 173 13.24 -0.54 13.55
N ALA A 174 13.73 -1.71 13.98
CA ALA A 174 14.37 -2.69 13.11
C ALA A 174 13.41 -3.13 11.97
N GLU A 175 12.14 -3.40 12.29
CA GLU A 175 11.13 -3.80 11.31
C GLU A 175 10.90 -2.71 10.24
N ALA A 176 10.91 -1.42 10.64
CA ALA A 176 10.81 -0.32 9.66
C ALA A 176 12.04 -0.25 8.76
N ARG A 177 13.24 -0.56 9.27
CA ARG A 177 14.46 -0.65 8.45
C ARG A 177 14.37 -1.75 7.42
N ASP A 178 13.86 -2.92 7.78
CA ASP A 178 13.68 -4.04 6.86
C ASP A 178 12.68 -3.69 5.74
N ILE A 179 11.62 -2.96 6.07
CA ILE A 179 10.66 -2.43 5.10
C ILE A 179 11.36 -1.46 4.13
N VAL A 180 12.14 -0.51 4.65
CA VAL A 180 12.89 0.47 3.83
C VAL A 180 13.85 -0.24 2.87
N VAL A 181 14.61 -1.23 3.35
CA VAL A 181 15.51 -2.04 2.52
C VAL A 181 14.74 -2.75 1.41
N SER A 182 13.56 -3.28 1.73
CA SER A 182 12.71 -3.98 0.76
C SER A 182 12.15 -3.02 -0.30
N ILE A 183 11.66 -1.83 0.09
CA ILE A 183 11.21 -0.79 -0.84
C ILE A 183 12.35 -0.36 -1.75
N MET A 184 13.55 -0.15 -1.22
CA MET A 184 14.70 0.29 -1.99
C MET A 184 15.14 -0.76 -3.03
N LYS A 185 15.15 -2.04 -2.67
CA LYS A 185 15.38 -3.13 -3.63
C LYS A 185 14.33 -3.12 -4.75
N GLY A 186 13.06 -2.92 -4.39
CA GLY A 186 11.97 -2.83 -5.34
C GLY A 186 12.11 -1.66 -6.32
N ILE A 187 12.46 -0.45 -5.83
CA ILE A 187 12.68 0.74 -6.67
C ILE A 187 13.83 0.51 -7.69
N ARG A 188 14.88 -0.23 -7.31
CA ARG A 188 15.98 -0.56 -8.22
C ARG A 188 15.64 -1.58 -9.29
N GLN A 189 14.78 -2.54 -8.96
CA GLN A 189 14.39 -3.62 -9.86
C GLN A 189 13.29 -3.20 -10.83
N ASP A 190 12.47 -2.24 -10.43
CA ASP A 190 11.28 -1.83 -11.17
C ASP A 190 11.03 -0.33 -11.02
N ALA A 191 11.39 0.42 -12.07
CA ALA A 191 11.12 1.85 -12.14
C ALA A 191 9.62 2.20 -11.97
N HIS A 192 8.71 1.24 -12.26
CA HIS A 192 7.27 1.42 -12.10
C HIS A 192 6.76 1.08 -10.69
N LEU A 193 7.59 0.53 -9.80
CA LEU A 193 7.18 0.24 -8.41
C LEU A 193 6.73 1.52 -7.71
N PHE A 194 7.42 2.61 -7.93
CA PHE A 194 7.05 3.93 -7.42
C PHE A 194 5.62 4.33 -7.85
N HIS A 195 5.32 4.19 -9.15
CA HIS A 195 3.99 4.49 -9.68
C HIS A 195 2.90 3.58 -9.08
N ARG A 196 3.20 2.31 -8.85
CA ARG A 196 2.28 1.34 -8.24
C ARG A 196 2.03 1.60 -6.77
N LEU A 197 3.07 1.93 -6.00
CA LEU A 197 2.93 2.37 -4.60
C LEU A 197 1.96 3.53 -4.49
N MET A 198 2.09 4.51 -5.41
CA MET A 198 1.19 5.67 -5.47
C MET A 198 -0.26 5.34 -5.86
N GLN A 199 -0.53 4.16 -6.41
CA GLN A 199 -1.88 3.68 -6.72
C GLN A 199 -2.49 2.85 -5.59
N MET A 200 -1.72 2.45 -4.59
CA MET A 200 -2.24 1.75 -3.43
C MET A 200 -3.07 2.72 -2.57
N GLN A 201 -4.36 2.48 -2.54
CA GLN A 201 -5.30 3.25 -1.72
C GLN A 201 -5.90 2.31 -0.68
N SER A 202 -5.68 2.58 0.60
CA SER A 202 -6.36 1.89 1.69
C SER A 202 -7.34 2.85 2.37
N HIS A 203 -8.59 2.43 2.49
CA HIS A 203 -9.60 3.18 3.22
C HIS A 203 -9.44 3.03 4.74
N ASP A 204 -8.93 1.90 5.22
CA ASP A 204 -8.87 1.59 6.65
C ASP A 204 -7.51 1.94 7.29
N ASP A 205 -6.41 2.03 6.51
CA ASP A 205 -5.05 2.35 6.99
C ASP A 205 -4.39 3.45 6.15
N TYR A 206 -5.10 4.57 5.94
CA TYR A 206 -4.58 5.72 5.19
C TYR A 206 -3.19 6.16 5.68
N THR A 207 -2.99 6.25 6.99
CA THR A 207 -1.73 6.72 7.61
C THR A 207 -0.55 5.82 7.24
N VAL A 208 -0.75 4.50 7.23
CA VAL A 208 0.32 3.52 6.96
C VAL A 208 0.72 3.54 5.49
N THR A 209 -0.27 3.47 4.58
CA THR A 209 0.00 3.53 3.13
C THR A 209 0.66 4.86 2.75
N HIS A 210 0.21 5.96 3.33
CA HIS A 210 0.81 7.27 3.20
C HIS A 210 2.29 7.28 3.65
N SER A 211 2.60 6.74 4.82
CA SER A 211 3.97 6.65 5.33
C SER A 211 4.89 5.84 4.40
N LEU A 212 4.40 4.73 3.83
CA LEU A 212 5.15 3.94 2.84
C LEU A 212 5.40 4.74 1.56
N ASN A 213 4.38 5.43 1.05
CA ASN A 213 4.47 6.24 -0.15
C ASN A 213 5.45 7.41 0.04
N VAL A 214 5.32 8.15 1.13
CA VAL A 214 6.23 9.28 1.43
C VAL A 214 7.66 8.78 1.55
N SER A 215 7.90 7.67 2.23
CA SER A 215 9.22 7.04 2.32
C SER A 215 9.79 6.72 0.93
N ALA A 216 9.00 6.09 0.06
CA ALA A 216 9.43 5.72 -1.30
C ALA A 216 9.75 6.95 -2.16
N ILE A 217 8.90 7.99 -2.10
CA ILE A 217 9.11 9.26 -2.82
C ILE A 217 10.42 9.92 -2.39
N VAL A 218 10.64 10.02 -1.09
CA VAL A 218 11.85 10.65 -0.53
C VAL A 218 13.10 9.84 -0.87
N MET A 219 13.02 8.51 -0.84
CA MET A 219 14.13 7.65 -1.27
C MET A 219 14.45 7.81 -2.76
N ALA A 220 13.44 7.89 -3.63
CA ALA A 220 13.62 8.13 -5.05
C ALA A 220 14.26 9.50 -5.30
N GLN A 221 13.83 10.53 -4.58
CA GLN A 221 14.43 11.85 -4.62
C GLN A 221 15.90 11.83 -4.14
N ALA A 222 16.19 11.14 -3.03
CA ALA A 222 17.55 11.00 -2.51
C ALA A 222 18.46 10.24 -3.48
N ALA A 223 17.95 9.20 -4.14
CA ALA A 223 18.68 8.47 -5.18
C ALA A 223 19.02 9.36 -6.38
N SER A 224 18.13 10.28 -6.79
CA SER A 224 18.39 11.24 -7.87
C SER A 224 19.47 12.31 -7.53
N LEU A 225 19.86 12.38 -6.26
CA LEU A 225 20.97 13.22 -5.77
C LEU A 225 22.27 12.43 -5.61
N ASP A 226 22.34 11.20 -6.14
CA ASP A 226 23.50 10.31 -6.08
C ASP A 226 24.00 10.04 -4.64
N LEU A 227 23.09 10.03 -3.66
CA LEU A 227 23.45 9.74 -2.27
C LEU A 227 23.79 8.25 -2.09
N PRO A 228 24.73 7.93 -1.16
CA PRO A 228 25.04 6.54 -0.81
C PRO A 228 23.82 5.78 -0.31
N GLU A 229 23.76 4.47 -0.62
CA GLU A 229 22.65 3.58 -0.25
C GLU A 229 22.31 3.62 1.23
N SER A 230 23.32 3.62 2.11
CA SER A 230 23.11 3.71 3.56
C SER A 230 22.44 5.02 3.98
N GLN A 231 22.74 6.13 3.29
CA GLN A 231 22.06 7.41 3.57
C GLN A 231 20.62 7.39 3.05
N ILE A 232 20.38 6.81 1.87
CA ILE A 232 19.02 6.68 1.32
C ILE A 232 18.15 5.85 2.27
N GLN A 233 18.70 4.79 2.87
CA GLN A 233 17.97 3.98 3.86
C GLN A 233 17.61 4.78 5.12
N GLU A 234 18.55 5.55 5.67
CA GLU A 234 18.28 6.41 6.83
C GLU A 234 17.24 7.49 6.52
N ILE A 235 17.33 8.09 5.34
CA ILE A 235 16.36 9.08 4.83
C ILE A 235 14.97 8.44 4.69
N GLY A 236 14.90 7.25 4.09
CA GLY A 236 13.64 6.49 3.94
C GLY A 236 13.01 6.14 5.27
N LEU A 237 13.80 5.71 6.26
CA LEU A 237 13.32 5.43 7.61
C LEU A 237 12.74 6.68 8.28
N ALA A 238 13.46 7.81 8.20
CA ALA A 238 13.00 9.05 8.78
C ALA A 238 11.68 9.53 8.16
N ALA A 239 11.58 9.45 6.83
CA ALA A 239 10.35 9.77 6.10
C ALA A 239 9.20 8.80 6.41
N MET A 240 9.47 7.50 6.61
CA MET A 240 8.46 6.51 6.98
C MET A 240 7.84 6.78 8.34
N LEU A 241 8.62 7.28 9.28
CA LEU A 241 8.20 7.50 10.67
C LEU A 241 7.74 8.94 10.96
N HIS A 242 7.71 9.83 9.94
CA HIS A 242 7.41 11.26 10.13
C HIS A 242 6.11 11.51 10.87
N ASP A 243 5.10 10.72 10.60
CA ASP A 243 3.71 10.87 11.05
C ASP A 243 3.33 9.98 12.25
N VAL A 244 4.29 9.29 12.88
CA VAL A 244 4.01 8.37 14.01
C VAL A 244 3.22 9.03 15.14
N GLY A 245 3.34 10.33 15.31
CA GLY A 245 2.58 11.11 16.30
C GLY A 245 1.08 11.15 16.05
N LYS A 246 0.58 10.84 14.86
CA LYS A 246 -0.84 10.73 14.56
C LYS A 246 -1.53 9.61 15.32
N GLU A 247 -0.80 8.55 15.68
CA GLU A 247 -1.31 7.48 16.55
C GLU A 247 -1.69 7.95 17.97
N MET A 248 -1.24 9.16 18.36
CA MET A 248 -1.56 9.78 19.66
C MET A 248 -2.61 10.88 19.55
N ILE A 249 -3.17 11.10 18.35
CA ILE A 249 -4.27 12.06 18.12
C ILE A 249 -5.60 11.31 18.23
N PRO A 250 -6.64 11.90 18.86
CA PRO A 250 -7.95 11.27 18.94
C PRO A 250 -8.51 10.89 17.57
N SER A 251 -9.02 9.66 17.44
CA SER A 251 -9.54 9.11 16.18
C SER A 251 -10.69 9.94 15.60
N GLU A 252 -11.49 10.59 16.47
CA GLU A 252 -12.59 11.46 16.08
C GLU A 252 -12.12 12.70 15.30
N ILE A 253 -10.88 13.14 15.56
CA ILE A 253 -10.26 14.26 14.82
C ILE A 253 -9.62 13.74 13.54
N LEU A 254 -8.87 12.63 13.61
CA LEU A 254 -8.18 12.04 12.45
C LEU A 254 -9.15 11.60 11.34
N GLN A 255 -10.28 11.00 11.74
CA GLN A 255 -11.27 10.42 10.82
C GLN A 255 -12.46 11.34 10.55
N LYS A 256 -12.43 12.59 11.05
CA LYS A 256 -13.54 13.52 10.90
C LYS A 256 -13.85 13.80 9.43
N PRO A 257 -15.06 13.48 8.96
CA PRO A 257 -15.47 13.85 7.61
C PRO A 257 -15.63 15.37 7.49
N GLY A 258 -14.83 15.99 6.64
CA GLY A 258 -14.89 17.43 6.38
C GLY A 258 -13.80 18.26 7.05
N LYS A 259 -14.07 19.53 7.28
CA LYS A 259 -13.09 20.48 7.85
C LYS A 259 -13.03 20.34 9.37
N ILE A 260 -11.82 20.27 9.90
CA ILE A 260 -11.56 20.39 11.35
C ILE A 260 -11.65 21.86 11.77
N ASP A 261 -12.16 22.10 12.97
CA ASP A 261 -12.24 23.44 13.55
C ASP A 261 -10.87 23.89 14.14
N PRO A 262 -10.71 25.16 14.56
CA PRO A 262 -9.44 25.66 15.09
C PRO A 262 -8.92 24.92 16.32
N SER A 263 -9.79 24.38 17.19
CA SER A 263 -9.39 23.62 18.38
C SER A 263 -8.94 22.20 18.03
N GLU A 264 -9.63 21.57 17.11
CA GLU A 264 -9.25 20.29 16.52
C GLU A 264 -7.92 20.39 15.75
N PHE A 265 -7.75 21.49 14.99
CA PHE A 265 -6.48 21.77 14.31
C PHE A 265 -5.33 21.96 15.32
N ALA A 266 -5.55 22.68 16.42
CA ALA A 266 -4.53 22.82 17.45
C ALA A 266 -4.13 21.48 18.08
N THR A 267 -5.07 20.53 18.20
CA THR A 267 -4.81 19.16 18.65
C THR A 267 -4.06 18.39 17.58
N MET A 268 -4.49 18.43 16.33
CA MET A 268 -3.83 17.78 15.19
C MET A 268 -2.38 18.29 15.04
N ALA A 269 -2.15 19.58 15.18
CA ALA A 269 -0.83 20.21 15.04
C ALA A 269 0.18 19.80 16.14
N GLN A 270 -0.23 18.98 17.11
CA GLN A 270 0.68 18.42 18.13
C GLN A 270 1.40 17.17 17.64
N HIS A 271 0.93 16.47 16.57
CA HIS A 271 1.52 15.19 16.17
C HIS A 271 3.02 15.28 15.86
N PRO A 272 3.60 16.35 15.28
CA PRO A 272 5.05 16.40 15.06
C PRO A 272 5.84 16.36 16.39
N VAL A 273 5.35 17.09 17.39
CA VAL A 273 5.97 17.13 18.72
C VAL A 273 5.80 15.81 19.45
N LEU A 274 4.61 15.20 19.36
CA LEU A 274 4.31 13.90 19.98
C LEU A 274 5.15 12.79 19.34
N GLY A 275 5.23 12.76 18.02
CA GLY A 275 6.04 11.80 17.26
C GLY A 275 7.53 11.91 17.61
N ALA A 276 8.09 13.11 17.57
CA ALA A 276 9.47 13.34 17.95
C ALA A 276 9.76 12.89 19.38
N LYS A 277 8.86 13.16 20.35
CA LYS A 277 8.99 12.69 21.73
C LYS A 277 8.94 11.17 21.86
N ALA A 278 8.11 10.51 21.06
CA ALA A 278 8.01 9.04 21.05
C ALA A 278 9.28 8.42 20.44
N LEU A 279 9.70 8.89 19.26
CA LEU A 279 10.91 8.40 18.57
C LEU A 279 12.20 8.62 19.38
N ARG A 280 12.28 9.69 20.15
CA ARG A 280 13.45 9.95 21.02
C ARG A 280 13.68 8.87 22.10
N LYS A 281 12.66 8.07 22.41
CA LYS A 281 12.76 6.95 23.36
C LYS A 281 13.13 5.63 22.67
N MET A 282 13.18 5.63 21.33
CA MET A 282 13.46 4.46 20.51
C MET A 282 14.94 4.42 20.13
N ASP A 283 15.45 3.23 19.90
CA ASP A 283 16.73 3.06 19.20
C ASP A 283 16.49 3.19 17.69
N CYS A 284 16.63 4.41 17.20
CA CYS A 284 16.51 4.70 15.77
C CYS A 284 17.87 4.63 15.04
N GLY A 285 18.98 4.42 15.74
CA GLY A 285 20.33 4.43 15.16
C GLY A 285 20.85 5.81 14.77
N SER A 286 19.97 6.82 14.66
CA SER A 286 20.29 8.22 14.38
C SER A 286 19.18 9.15 14.89
N ASP A 287 19.48 10.45 15.02
CA ASP A 287 18.48 11.46 15.38
C ASP A 287 17.57 11.87 14.19
N LEU A 288 17.86 11.41 12.98
CA LEU A 288 17.16 11.86 11.77
C LEU A 288 15.63 11.62 11.82
N PRO A 289 15.11 10.44 12.24
CA PRO A 289 13.66 10.24 12.39
C PRO A 289 13.02 11.21 13.38
N VAL A 290 13.70 11.56 14.46
CA VAL A 290 13.22 12.53 15.47
C VAL A 290 13.13 13.92 14.85
N ILE A 291 14.18 14.34 14.14
CA ILE A 291 14.25 15.65 13.46
C ILE A 291 13.13 15.77 12.42
N VAL A 292 13.03 14.80 11.53
CA VAL A 292 12.04 14.82 10.44
C VAL A 292 10.62 14.80 10.99
N SER A 293 10.33 13.96 11.98
CA SER A 293 9.01 13.93 12.62
C SER A 293 8.65 15.29 13.24
N PHE A 294 9.62 15.99 13.79
CA PHE A 294 9.39 17.30 14.38
C PHE A 294 9.21 18.42 13.35
N GLU A 295 9.98 18.42 12.26
CA GLU A 295 10.14 19.54 11.33
C GLU A 295 9.23 19.49 10.09
N HIS A 296 8.69 18.31 9.71
CA HIS A 296 8.06 18.10 8.39
C HIS A 296 6.86 19.01 8.06
N HIS A 297 6.28 19.66 9.04
CA HIS A 297 5.25 20.70 8.83
C HIS A 297 5.76 22.14 9.01
N MET A 298 7.04 22.34 9.26
CA MET A 298 7.66 23.66 9.23
C MET A 298 7.94 24.05 7.78
N LYS A 299 7.48 25.22 7.36
CA LYS A 299 7.64 25.67 5.97
C LYS A 299 8.97 26.41 5.76
N TYR A 300 9.39 26.48 4.51
CA TYR A 300 10.63 27.12 4.11
C TYR A 300 10.70 28.61 4.52
N ASP A 301 9.56 29.32 4.46
CA ASP A 301 9.45 30.72 4.86
C ASP A 301 9.35 30.97 6.39
N GLY A 302 9.46 29.87 7.19
CA GLY A 302 9.31 29.94 8.64
C GLY A 302 7.86 29.94 9.13
N SER A 303 6.88 29.85 8.24
CA SER A 303 5.49 29.58 8.60
C SER A 303 5.29 28.08 8.92
N GLY A 304 4.05 27.64 9.19
CA GLY A 304 3.80 26.24 9.55
C GLY A 304 3.87 25.98 11.05
N TYR A 305 4.05 24.72 11.43
CA TYR A 305 4.10 24.27 12.83
C TYR A 305 5.03 23.06 13.00
N PRO A 306 5.54 22.84 14.24
CA PRO A 306 5.43 23.69 15.43
C PRO A 306 6.20 25.01 15.24
N LYS A 307 5.72 26.09 15.83
CA LYS A 307 6.42 27.39 15.76
C LYS A 307 7.51 27.47 16.79
N ILE A 308 8.74 27.71 16.36
CA ILE A 308 9.89 27.90 17.23
C ILE A 308 10.55 29.23 16.87
N PRO A 309 10.63 30.17 17.82
CA PRO A 309 11.36 31.41 17.62
C PRO A 309 12.84 31.13 17.30
N SER A 310 13.40 31.76 16.28
CA SER A 310 14.83 31.72 15.93
C SER A 310 15.35 30.32 15.53
N TRP A 311 14.52 29.46 14.93
CA TRP A 311 14.98 28.22 14.31
C TRP A 311 15.83 28.55 13.08
N GLY A 312 16.97 27.86 12.94
CA GLY A 312 17.80 27.93 11.75
C GLY A 312 17.15 27.23 10.53
N PRO A 313 17.88 27.06 9.44
CA PRO A 313 17.41 26.27 8.32
C PRO A 313 17.06 24.84 8.78
N LEU A 314 15.96 24.28 8.31
CA LEU A 314 15.55 22.93 8.63
C LEU A 314 16.49 21.90 8.01
N HIS A 315 16.44 20.68 8.50
CA HIS A 315 17.22 19.60 7.91
C HIS A 315 16.74 19.33 6.46
N PRO A 316 17.63 19.15 5.47
CA PRO A 316 17.21 18.94 4.07
C PRO A 316 16.19 17.81 3.89
N VAL A 317 16.32 16.72 4.64
CA VAL A 317 15.39 15.59 4.60
C VAL A 317 13.99 15.99 5.08
N SER A 318 13.88 16.93 6.01
CA SER A 318 12.57 17.45 6.45
C SER A 318 11.85 18.19 5.34
N TYR A 319 12.57 18.99 4.52
CA TYR A 319 12.00 19.60 3.32
C TYR A 319 11.62 18.57 2.26
N MET A 320 12.46 17.55 2.03
CA MET A 320 12.13 16.46 1.10
C MET A 320 10.86 15.73 1.56
N THR A 321 10.77 15.43 2.85
CA THR A 321 9.60 14.76 3.44
C THR A 321 8.34 15.63 3.30
N GLN A 322 8.42 16.92 3.56
CA GLN A 322 7.31 17.86 3.39
C GLN A 322 6.79 17.89 1.94
N ILE A 323 7.71 17.95 0.96
CA ILE A 323 7.36 17.94 -0.47
C ILE A 323 6.63 16.65 -0.82
N ALA A 324 7.17 15.51 -0.36
CA ALA A 324 6.61 14.18 -0.61
C ALA A 324 5.24 14.00 0.07
N ASP A 325 5.09 14.46 1.32
CA ASP A 325 3.85 14.44 2.09
C ASP A 325 2.72 15.21 1.37
N VAL A 326 2.98 16.44 0.97
CA VAL A 326 2.00 17.26 0.22
C VAL A 326 1.65 16.62 -1.12
N TYR A 327 2.63 16.07 -1.84
CA TYR A 327 2.41 15.39 -3.10
C TYR A 327 1.53 14.16 -2.93
N ASP A 328 1.86 13.24 -2.01
CA ASP A 328 1.05 12.07 -1.75
C ASP A 328 -0.35 12.44 -1.25
N ALA A 329 -0.45 13.40 -0.34
CA ALA A 329 -1.73 13.88 0.16
C ALA A 329 -2.65 14.45 -0.94
N LEU A 330 -2.11 15.06 -1.99
CA LEU A 330 -2.87 15.57 -3.14
C LEU A 330 -3.25 14.45 -4.13
N ARG A 331 -2.41 13.43 -4.25
CA ARG A 331 -2.56 12.31 -5.17
C ARG A 331 -3.47 11.21 -4.63
N THR A 332 -3.59 11.09 -3.32
CA THR A 332 -4.36 10.03 -2.68
C THR A 332 -5.83 10.42 -2.52
N TYR A 333 -6.74 9.46 -2.77
CA TYR A 333 -8.17 9.63 -2.51
C TYR A 333 -8.41 9.87 -1.02
N ARG A 334 -9.31 10.79 -0.70
CA ARG A 334 -9.82 10.99 0.66
C ARG A 334 -11.34 10.97 0.64
N PRO A 335 -12.04 10.56 1.71
CA PRO A 335 -13.52 10.45 1.73
C PRO A 335 -14.27 11.73 1.29
N TYR A 336 -13.59 12.86 1.31
CA TYR A 336 -14.15 14.18 0.98
C TYR A 336 -13.50 14.82 -0.25
N ARG A 337 -12.59 14.10 -0.96
CA ARG A 337 -11.91 14.64 -2.14
C ARG A 337 -11.35 13.52 -3.02
N ASP A 338 -11.67 13.55 -4.31
CA ASP A 338 -11.05 12.68 -5.31
C ASP A 338 -9.54 12.92 -5.43
N SER A 339 -8.81 11.89 -5.84
CA SER A 339 -7.40 12.00 -6.18
C SER A 339 -7.19 12.95 -7.37
N LEU A 340 -6.23 13.85 -7.27
CA LEU A 340 -5.88 14.74 -8.36
C LEU A 340 -4.93 14.04 -9.33
N ASP A 341 -5.01 14.38 -10.62
CA ASP A 341 -3.99 13.97 -11.59
C ASP A 341 -2.64 14.65 -11.31
N ILE A 342 -1.57 14.09 -11.87
CA ILE A 342 -0.20 14.56 -11.61
C ILE A 342 -0.02 16.02 -12.04
N LYS A 343 -0.52 16.40 -13.21
CA LYS A 343 -0.37 17.75 -13.77
C LYS A 343 -1.05 18.78 -12.86
N THR A 344 -2.26 18.49 -12.41
CA THR A 344 -3.00 19.34 -11.47
C THR A 344 -2.28 19.42 -10.13
N THR A 345 -1.79 18.30 -9.61
CA THR A 345 -1.01 18.23 -8.35
C THR A 345 0.22 19.12 -8.42
N LEU A 346 1.05 18.95 -9.45
CA LEU A 346 2.28 19.76 -9.61
C LEU A 346 1.96 21.25 -9.80
N SER A 347 0.89 21.58 -10.52
CA SER A 347 0.44 22.97 -10.69
C SER A 347 -0.01 23.63 -9.36
N ILE A 348 -0.57 22.86 -8.44
CA ILE A 348 -0.91 23.34 -7.09
C ILE A 348 0.35 23.55 -6.27
N MET A 349 1.26 22.56 -6.28
CA MET A 349 2.50 22.59 -5.49
C MET A 349 3.46 23.71 -5.94
N GLU A 350 3.51 24.02 -7.24
CA GLU A 350 4.35 25.09 -7.79
C GLU A 350 4.10 26.45 -7.10
N LYS A 351 2.88 26.70 -6.62
CA LYS A 351 2.53 27.93 -5.91
C LYS A 351 3.22 28.06 -4.54
N GLY A 352 3.64 26.91 -3.99
CA GLY A 352 4.35 26.84 -2.72
C GLY A 352 5.88 26.94 -2.86
N ARG A 353 6.42 26.95 -4.09
CA ARG A 353 7.86 27.03 -4.33
C ARG A 353 8.43 28.33 -3.76
N GLY A 354 9.42 28.24 -2.86
CA GLY A 354 10.06 29.38 -2.20
C GLY A 354 9.29 29.94 -0.99
N THR A 355 8.12 29.39 -0.67
CA THR A 355 7.36 29.73 0.55
C THR A 355 7.15 28.47 1.41
N GLU A 356 6.43 27.52 0.93
CA GLU A 356 6.21 26.24 1.59
C GLU A 356 7.40 25.31 1.36
N PHE A 357 7.88 25.20 0.12
CA PHE A 357 8.92 24.28 -0.31
C PHE A 357 10.26 24.96 -0.53
N GLU A 358 11.35 24.30 -0.11
CA GLU A 358 12.72 24.72 -0.44
C GLU A 358 12.91 24.59 -1.98
N PRO A 359 13.32 25.70 -2.67
CA PRO A 359 13.28 25.74 -4.13
C PRO A 359 14.12 24.67 -4.85
N ASN A 360 15.35 24.41 -4.39
CA ASN A 360 16.25 23.47 -5.08
C ASN A 360 15.79 22.02 -4.87
N LEU A 361 15.31 21.67 -3.68
CA LEU A 361 14.78 20.34 -3.39
C LEU A 361 13.44 20.11 -4.11
N TYR A 362 12.63 21.16 -4.25
CA TYR A 362 11.41 21.09 -5.05
C TYR A 362 11.73 20.87 -6.54
N ASP A 363 12.69 21.60 -7.10
CA ASP A 363 13.12 21.42 -8.49
C ASP A 363 13.75 20.03 -8.73
N ASN A 364 14.47 19.49 -7.74
CA ASN A 364 14.97 18.12 -7.80
C ASN A 364 13.83 17.09 -7.76
N PHE A 365 12.85 17.27 -6.88
CA PHE A 365 11.66 16.42 -6.81
C PHE A 365 10.90 16.40 -8.15
N LEU A 366 10.68 17.56 -8.78
CA LEU A 366 10.04 17.63 -10.09
C LEU A 366 10.78 16.79 -11.13
N ARG A 367 12.11 16.86 -11.17
CA ARG A 367 12.92 16.02 -12.09
C ARG A 367 12.76 14.54 -11.81
N ALA A 368 12.75 14.12 -10.53
CA ALA A 368 12.57 12.72 -10.16
C ALA A 368 11.19 12.20 -10.58
N VAL A 369 10.11 12.94 -10.31
CA VAL A 369 8.73 12.56 -10.69
C VAL A 369 8.52 12.55 -12.20
N LEU A 370 9.09 13.52 -12.94
CA LEU A 370 8.93 13.60 -14.39
C LEU A 370 9.77 12.57 -15.14
N ALA A 371 10.94 12.19 -14.62
CA ALA A 371 11.76 11.12 -15.19
C ALA A 371 11.06 9.76 -15.11
N ASP A 372 10.36 9.47 -13.99
CA ASP A 372 9.57 8.26 -13.81
C ASP A 372 8.43 8.17 -14.85
N GLN A 373 7.80 9.31 -15.21
CA GLN A 373 6.75 9.35 -16.23
C GLN A 373 7.24 9.12 -17.66
N ALA A 374 8.44 9.61 -17.98
CA ALA A 374 9.03 9.41 -19.32
C ALA A 374 9.36 7.93 -19.55
N GLY A 375 9.75 7.18 -18.51
CA GLY A 375 9.97 5.73 -18.56
C GLY A 375 8.69 4.91 -18.70
N ALA A 376 7.55 5.42 -18.23
CA ALA A 376 6.27 4.72 -18.25
C ALA A 376 5.53 4.81 -19.62
N GLY A 377 5.98 5.65 -20.53
CA GLY A 377 5.41 5.85 -21.86
C GLY A 377 6.20 5.21 -23.02
N ALA A 378 7.30 4.51 -22.70
CA ALA A 378 8.13 3.79 -23.68
C ALA A 378 7.97 2.28 -23.52
#